data_2fe4a65178311f169c602d0043c56afd
#
_entry.id   2fe4a65178311f169c602d0043c56afd
#
_cell.length_a   1.000
_cell.length_b   1.000
_cell.length_c   1.000
_cell.angle_alpha   90.00
_cell.angle_beta   90.00
_cell.angle_gamma   90.00
#
_symmetry.space_group_name_H-M   'P 1'
#
loop_
_entity.id
_entity.type
_entity.pdbx_description
1 polymer ?
#
loop_
_entity_poly.entity_id
_entity_poly.type
_entity_poly.pdbx_seq_one_letter_code
_entity_poly.pdbx_strand_id
1 'polypeptide(L)'
;YSVNKIFKVIWNRTTQSLVVTSELAKGQVKSSSDTHGESKSSLGKVFKLSALSLLLLDVTSSAYAAIPEGSIDRGVVQAVAIGGGSSTNAHGAVVVGAASRATGGVKGIAIGHTVLANGQDAVAIGSNSQSLTQGAALGRLANAAVNGTALGNEAAASSSATAVGDGAKAKSVSSVAIGKSATVEREKGIAIGEAATATTNSTNAISIGVSSVSNGTNSTAIGTNARGGYVDSVALGTDANASNFEAIAIGKSSVNGAISGTAIGTRANIGGWAGNAIAIGTGATVNGASSGSQGNNAIAMGFNATTTGENTIAMGMTAKANKESS
;
A
#
# COMPACT_ATOMS: atom_id res chain seq x y z
N TYR A 1 -10.70 -62.45 27.83
CA TYR A 1 -9.27 -62.20 28.14
C TYR A 1 -8.66 -61.41 26.97
N SER A 2 -8.46 -60.12 27.22
CA SER A 2 -7.75 -59.25 26.26
C SER A 2 -6.24 -59.42 26.45
N VAL A 3 -5.54 -59.97 25.49
CA VAL A 3 -4.09 -60.09 25.50
C VAL A 3 -3.52 -58.80 24.89
N ASN A 4 -2.94 -57.95 25.73
CA ASN A 4 -2.19 -56.77 25.30
C ASN A 4 -0.96 -57.24 24.51
N LYS A 5 -0.93 -57.01 23.20
CA LYS A 5 0.22 -57.32 22.33
C LYS A 5 1.14 -56.09 22.36
N ILE A 6 2.25 -56.21 23.06
CA ILE A 6 3.29 -55.20 23.11
C ILE A 6 4.27 -55.49 21.92
N PHE A 7 4.56 -54.46 21.14
CA PHE A 7 5.45 -54.54 19.97
C PHE A 7 6.68 -53.68 20.19
N LYS A 8 7.82 -54.17 19.71
CA LYS A 8 9.11 -53.44 19.74
C LYS A 8 9.51 -53.08 18.32
N VAL A 9 9.97 -51.84 18.14
CA VAL A 9 10.51 -51.40 16.87
C VAL A 9 12.01 -51.58 16.87
N ILE A 10 12.54 -52.32 15.91
CA ILE A 10 13.98 -52.58 15.76
C ILE A 10 14.44 -52.17 14.35
N TRP A 11 15.69 -51.73 14.27
CA TRP A 11 16.35 -51.40 13.01
C TRP A 11 16.88 -52.66 12.32
N ASN A 12 16.33 -52.97 11.14
CA ASN A 12 16.85 -54.08 10.33
C ASN A 12 18.01 -53.56 9.48
N ARG A 13 19.21 -54.04 9.77
CA ARG A 13 20.44 -53.62 9.07
C ARG A 13 20.53 -54.16 7.63
N THR A 14 19.84 -55.24 7.31
CA THR A 14 19.85 -55.84 5.95
C THR A 14 18.95 -55.08 5.00
N THR A 15 17.79 -54.64 5.48
CA THR A 15 16.80 -53.89 4.66
C THR A 15 16.87 -52.39 4.87
N GLN A 16 17.74 -51.90 5.78
CA GLN A 16 17.91 -50.51 6.18
C GLN A 16 16.59 -49.81 6.51
N SER A 17 15.67 -50.53 7.21
CA SER A 17 14.36 -50.02 7.57
C SER A 17 13.97 -50.37 9.01
N LEU A 18 13.06 -49.61 9.59
CA LEU A 18 12.47 -49.89 10.89
C LEU A 18 11.40 -51.00 10.74
N VAL A 19 11.51 -52.06 11.51
CA VAL A 19 10.56 -53.21 11.50
C VAL A 19 9.96 -53.37 12.88
N VAL A 20 8.64 -53.54 12.93
CA VAL A 20 7.90 -53.82 14.13
C VAL A 20 7.93 -55.32 14.37
N THR A 21 8.38 -55.74 15.56
CA THR A 21 8.42 -57.16 15.97
C THR A 21 7.79 -57.36 17.33
N SER A 22 7.40 -58.61 17.66
CA SER A 22 6.87 -58.92 18.98
C SER A 22 7.98 -58.91 20.02
N GLU A 23 7.67 -58.62 21.27
CA GLU A 23 8.63 -58.59 22.39
C GLU A 23 9.32 -59.94 22.62
N LEU A 24 8.78 -61.03 22.10
CA LEU A 24 9.35 -62.41 22.27
C LEU A 24 10.46 -62.72 21.25
N ALA A 25 10.80 -61.83 20.36
CA ALA A 25 11.92 -62.03 19.42
C ALA A 25 13.29 -61.89 20.14
N LYS A 26 13.90 -63.00 20.47
CA LYS A 26 15.25 -63.02 21.05
C LYS A 26 16.28 -62.64 19.97
N GLY A 27 16.96 -61.50 20.13
CA GLY A 27 18.12 -61.16 19.34
C GLY A 27 19.28 -62.10 19.67
N GLN A 28 19.89 -62.75 18.66
CA GLN A 28 21.10 -63.49 18.83
C GLN A 28 22.27 -62.50 19.08
N VAL A 29 22.82 -62.59 20.30
CA VAL A 29 24.09 -61.92 20.64
C VAL A 29 25.22 -62.89 20.22
N LYS A 30 26.02 -62.55 19.22
CA LYS A 30 27.29 -63.24 18.98
C LYS A 30 28.27 -62.80 20.04
N SER A 31 28.65 -63.72 20.92
CA SER A 31 29.82 -63.59 21.78
C SER A 31 31.07 -63.68 20.91
N SER A 32 31.93 -62.70 20.93
CA SER A 32 33.27 -62.76 20.40
C SER A 32 34.21 -63.25 21.52
N SER A 33 34.88 -64.36 21.27
CA SER A 33 35.95 -64.87 22.09
C SER A 33 37.17 -63.94 22.01
N ASP A 34 37.77 -63.69 23.16
CA ASP A 34 39.05 -62.97 23.32
C ASP A 34 40.16 -63.72 22.66
N THR A 35 41.03 -63.01 21.95
CA THR A 35 42.41 -63.32 21.74
C THR A 35 43.25 -62.06 21.91
N HIS A 36 44.25 -62.20 22.81
CA HIS A 36 45.32 -61.24 23.13
C HIS A 36 46.00 -60.68 21.87
N GLY A 37 46.26 -59.39 21.83
CA GLY A 37 47.15 -58.77 20.86
C GLY A 37 47.16 -57.27 20.94
N GLU A 38 48.08 -56.72 21.65
CA GLU A 38 48.76 -55.41 21.60
C GLU A 38 47.93 -54.13 21.48
N SER A 39 48.06 -53.35 22.50
CA SER A 39 47.82 -51.92 22.62
C SER A 39 48.25 -51.09 21.42
N LYS A 40 47.34 -50.59 20.62
CA LYS A 40 47.51 -49.36 19.84
C LYS A 40 46.32 -48.47 20.06
N SER A 41 46.61 -47.38 20.71
CA SER A 41 45.85 -46.15 21.02
C SER A 41 44.37 -46.07 20.54
N SER A 42 43.49 -46.07 21.50
CA SER A 42 42.03 -45.82 21.35
C SER A 42 41.69 -44.38 20.98
N LEU A 43 42.67 -43.53 20.60
CA LEU A 43 42.44 -42.13 20.25
C LEU A 43 41.59 -41.94 18.97
N GLY A 44 41.70 -42.87 18.00
CA GLY A 44 40.99 -42.75 16.75
C GLY A 44 39.45 -43.02 16.78
N LYS A 45 39.01 -43.78 17.82
CA LYS A 45 37.57 -44.05 18.00
C LYS A 45 36.86 -42.97 18.82
N VAL A 46 37.59 -42.36 19.76
CA VAL A 46 37.09 -41.23 20.55
C VAL A 46 36.96 -39.97 19.66
N PHE A 47 37.91 -39.77 18.72
CA PHE A 47 37.85 -38.67 17.77
C PHE A 47 36.66 -38.78 16.79
N LYS A 48 36.29 -40.01 16.36
CA LYS A 48 35.11 -40.18 15.49
C LYS A 48 33.78 -39.93 16.20
N LEU A 49 33.68 -40.22 17.52
CA LEU A 49 32.47 -39.91 18.30
C LEU A 49 32.40 -38.44 18.68
N SER A 50 33.57 -37.80 18.97
CA SER A 50 33.61 -36.39 19.29
C SER A 50 33.36 -35.48 18.05
N ALA A 51 33.84 -35.90 16.86
CA ALA A 51 33.54 -35.19 15.63
C ALA A 51 32.04 -35.25 15.27
N LEU A 52 31.39 -36.40 15.48
CA LEU A 52 29.95 -36.55 15.26
C LEU A 52 29.10 -35.83 16.35
N SER A 53 29.58 -35.82 17.60
CA SER A 53 28.92 -35.07 18.68
C SER A 53 29.13 -33.55 18.56
N LEU A 54 30.29 -33.10 18.06
CA LEU A 54 30.54 -31.70 17.75
C LEU A 54 29.68 -31.26 16.55
N LEU A 55 29.52 -32.13 15.53
CA LEU A 55 28.62 -31.83 14.40
C LEU A 55 27.13 -31.78 14.83
N LEU A 56 26.72 -32.61 15.81
CA LEU A 56 25.37 -32.54 16.37
C LEU A 56 25.17 -31.36 17.34
N LEU A 57 26.24 -30.91 18.03
CA LEU A 57 26.15 -29.77 18.93
C LEU A 57 26.09 -28.44 18.16
N ASP A 58 26.71 -28.38 16.96
CA ASP A 58 26.66 -27.21 16.09
C ASP A 58 25.28 -27.06 15.40
N VAL A 59 24.54 -28.17 15.22
CA VAL A 59 23.18 -28.17 14.68
C VAL A 59 22.12 -27.71 15.71
N THR A 60 22.46 -27.76 17.02
CA THR A 60 21.53 -27.33 18.07
C THR A 60 21.69 -25.89 18.54
N SER A 61 22.78 -25.21 18.19
CA SER A 61 23.05 -23.82 18.60
C SER A 61 22.79 -22.78 17.50
N SER A 62 22.60 -23.20 16.27
CA SER A 62 22.15 -22.37 15.16
C SER A 62 21.42 -23.26 14.17
N ALA A 63 20.11 -23.13 14.07
CA ALA A 63 19.37 -23.63 12.91
C ALA A 63 19.84 -22.83 11.68
N TYR A 64 21.04 -23.09 11.20
CA TYR A 64 21.42 -22.71 9.84
C TYR A 64 20.60 -23.63 8.93
N ALA A 65 19.47 -23.14 8.47
CA ALA A 65 18.92 -23.64 7.23
C ALA A 65 20.08 -23.68 6.24
N ALA A 66 20.33 -24.84 5.61
CA ALA A 66 21.39 -24.97 4.64
C ALA A 66 21.33 -23.78 3.68
N ILE A 67 22.33 -22.90 3.75
CA ILE A 67 22.40 -21.73 2.88
C ILE A 67 22.64 -22.28 1.47
N PRO A 68 21.69 -22.18 0.52
CA PRO A 68 21.89 -22.68 -0.84
C PRO A 68 23.15 -22.06 -1.45
N GLU A 69 23.84 -22.81 -2.31
CA GLU A 69 24.99 -22.27 -3.05
C GLU A 69 24.66 -20.92 -3.69
N GLY A 70 25.48 -19.90 -3.42
CA GLY A 70 25.29 -18.53 -3.91
C GLY A 70 24.56 -17.58 -2.96
N SER A 71 24.17 -18.03 -1.76
CA SER A 71 23.68 -17.15 -0.70
C SER A 71 24.87 -16.59 0.10
N ILE A 72 24.85 -15.29 0.39
CA ILE A 72 25.94 -14.64 1.14
C ILE A 72 25.39 -14.05 2.44
N ASP A 73 25.68 -14.69 3.56
CA ASP A 73 25.68 -14.08 4.88
C ASP A 73 27.06 -13.45 5.12
N ARG A 74 27.13 -12.14 5.24
CA ARG A 74 28.37 -11.38 5.43
C ARG A 74 28.80 -11.30 6.89
N GLY A 75 28.52 -12.34 7.68
CA GLY A 75 28.95 -12.42 9.10
C GLY A 75 28.13 -11.54 10.04
N VAL A 76 26.89 -11.22 9.68
CA VAL A 76 25.97 -10.48 10.56
C VAL A 76 25.21 -11.42 11.48
N VAL A 77 24.95 -10.97 12.71
CA VAL A 77 24.32 -11.80 13.74
C VAL A 77 22.81 -11.92 13.48
N GLN A 78 22.29 -13.16 13.55
CA GLN A 78 20.85 -13.47 13.45
C GLN A 78 20.21 -13.09 12.10
N ALA A 79 20.97 -13.08 11.01
CA ALA A 79 20.44 -12.81 9.68
C ALA A 79 20.20 -14.12 8.90
N VAL A 80 19.18 -14.11 8.04
CA VAL A 80 18.82 -15.23 7.16
C VAL A 80 18.89 -14.77 5.71
N ALA A 81 19.68 -15.45 4.85
CA ALA A 81 19.70 -15.21 3.41
C ALA A 81 19.54 -16.54 2.67
N ILE A 82 18.43 -16.69 1.93
CA ILE A 82 18.09 -17.91 1.20
C ILE A 82 17.85 -17.57 -0.27
N GLY A 83 18.59 -18.21 -1.18
CA GLY A 83 18.43 -18.05 -2.63
C GLY A 83 19.72 -17.64 -3.34
N GLY A 84 19.86 -18.00 -4.62
CA GLY A 84 21.05 -17.70 -5.41
C GLY A 84 21.30 -16.19 -5.52
N GLY A 85 22.49 -15.72 -5.11
CA GLY A 85 22.84 -14.30 -5.12
C GLY A 85 22.11 -13.44 -4.09
N SER A 86 21.34 -14.03 -3.17
CA SER A 86 20.77 -13.29 -2.03
C SER A 86 21.86 -12.88 -1.06
N SER A 87 21.73 -11.72 -0.43
CA SER A 87 22.71 -11.23 0.53
C SER A 87 22.12 -10.28 1.55
N THR A 88 22.73 -10.26 2.75
CA THR A 88 22.43 -9.23 3.75
C THR A 88 23.70 -8.78 4.45
N ASN A 89 23.75 -7.51 4.82
CA ASN A 89 24.74 -6.95 5.76
C ASN A 89 24.03 -6.29 6.96
N ALA A 90 22.75 -6.59 7.14
CA ALA A 90 21.91 -6.04 8.18
C ALA A 90 21.66 -7.07 9.29
N HIS A 91 21.91 -6.73 10.56
CA HIS A 91 21.64 -7.60 11.70
C HIS A 91 20.13 -7.90 11.82
N GLY A 92 19.76 -9.14 12.10
CA GLY A 92 18.37 -9.56 12.25
C GLY A 92 17.53 -9.49 10.97
N ALA A 93 18.17 -9.40 9.81
CA ALA A 93 17.47 -9.32 8.54
C ALA A 93 17.01 -10.68 8.02
N VAL A 94 15.94 -10.69 7.26
CA VAL A 94 15.43 -11.87 6.55
C VAL A 94 15.40 -11.59 5.05
N VAL A 95 16.17 -12.39 4.30
CA VAL A 95 16.21 -12.31 2.82
C VAL A 95 15.87 -13.67 2.24
N VAL A 96 14.82 -13.74 1.45
CA VAL A 96 14.37 -14.96 0.79
C VAL A 96 14.10 -14.70 -0.69
N GLY A 97 14.86 -15.35 -1.56
CA GLY A 97 14.68 -15.24 -3.00
C GLY A 97 15.96 -14.87 -3.74
N ALA A 98 15.97 -15.10 -5.07
CA ALA A 98 17.16 -14.87 -5.88
C ALA A 98 17.48 -13.37 -6.03
N ALA A 99 18.76 -13.02 -5.95
CA ALA A 99 19.28 -11.65 -6.11
C ALA A 99 18.66 -10.60 -5.18
N SER A 100 18.03 -11.02 -4.08
CA SER A 100 17.39 -10.13 -3.11
C SER A 100 18.38 -9.67 -2.04
N ARG A 101 18.15 -8.48 -1.48
CA ARG A 101 19.07 -7.84 -0.53
C ARG A 101 18.34 -7.14 0.60
N ALA A 102 18.90 -7.28 1.82
CA ALA A 102 18.60 -6.39 2.95
C ALA A 102 19.88 -5.66 3.34
N THR A 103 19.89 -4.34 3.22
CA THR A 103 21.09 -3.50 3.38
C THR A 103 20.79 -2.22 4.16
N GLY A 104 21.85 -1.56 4.65
CA GLY A 104 21.74 -0.19 5.19
C GLY A 104 21.08 -0.05 6.56
N GLY A 105 20.93 -1.14 7.34
CA GLY A 105 20.31 -1.02 8.64
C GLY A 105 20.23 -2.34 9.41
N VAL A 106 19.28 -2.45 10.30
CA VAL A 106 18.94 -3.65 11.07
C VAL A 106 17.51 -4.09 10.80
N LYS A 107 17.21 -5.39 10.93
CA LYS A 107 15.87 -6.00 10.85
C LYS A 107 15.14 -5.78 9.51
N GLY A 108 15.87 -5.67 8.40
CA GLY A 108 15.25 -5.58 7.07
C GLY A 108 14.63 -6.91 6.63
N ILE A 109 13.50 -6.87 5.93
CA ILE A 109 12.85 -8.04 5.34
C ILE A 109 12.79 -7.85 3.82
N ALA A 110 13.42 -8.77 3.06
CA ALA A 110 13.39 -8.77 1.59
C ALA A 110 12.96 -10.15 1.08
N ILE A 111 11.76 -10.27 0.54
CA ILE A 111 11.21 -11.55 0.09
C ILE A 111 10.72 -11.45 -1.37
N GLY A 112 11.32 -12.25 -2.27
CA GLY A 112 10.97 -12.30 -3.69
C GLY A 112 12.21 -12.36 -4.58
N HIS A 113 12.07 -12.03 -5.84
CA HIS A 113 13.17 -11.97 -6.81
C HIS A 113 13.63 -10.53 -7.01
N THR A 114 14.94 -10.25 -6.85
CA THR A 114 15.54 -8.90 -7.02
C THR A 114 14.90 -7.84 -6.10
N VAL A 115 14.65 -8.21 -4.85
CA VAL A 115 14.03 -7.33 -3.85
C VAL A 115 15.09 -6.55 -3.10
N LEU A 116 14.82 -5.30 -2.77
CA LEU A 116 15.72 -4.45 -1.99
C LEU A 116 15.03 -3.85 -0.76
N ALA A 117 15.37 -4.35 0.44
CA ALA A 117 15.05 -3.69 1.70
C ALA A 117 16.29 -2.88 2.14
N ASN A 118 16.29 -1.56 1.92
CA ASN A 118 17.43 -0.68 2.16
C ASN A 118 17.15 0.30 3.29
N GLY A 119 17.55 -0.07 4.48
CA GLY A 119 17.40 0.75 5.67
C GLY A 119 16.90 -0.02 6.87
N GLN A 120 16.91 0.65 8.02
CA GLN A 120 16.44 0.09 9.28
C GLN A 120 14.94 -0.24 9.20
N ASP A 121 14.54 -1.42 9.69
CA ASP A 121 13.16 -1.89 9.75
C ASP A 121 12.41 -1.84 8.39
N ALA A 122 13.15 -1.85 7.26
CA ALA A 122 12.56 -1.83 5.93
C ALA A 122 11.94 -3.18 5.58
N VAL A 123 10.73 -3.18 5.02
CA VAL A 123 10.01 -4.37 4.56
C VAL A 123 9.75 -4.27 3.07
N ALA A 124 10.30 -5.17 2.26
CA ALA A 124 10.05 -5.27 0.83
C ALA A 124 9.67 -6.72 0.47
N ILE A 125 8.48 -6.92 -0.05
CA ILE A 125 7.95 -8.23 -0.42
C ILE A 125 7.32 -8.16 -1.81
N GLY A 126 7.82 -8.97 -2.73
CA GLY A 126 7.37 -9.02 -4.11
C GLY A 126 8.50 -8.80 -5.11
N SER A 127 8.39 -9.35 -6.31
CA SER A 127 9.45 -9.23 -7.32
C SER A 127 9.74 -7.77 -7.66
N ASN A 128 11.03 -7.39 -7.64
CA ASN A 128 11.52 -6.02 -7.88
C ASN A 128 10.95 -4.95 -6.93
N SER A 129 10.43 -5.33 -5.76
CA SER A 129 9.98 -4.36 -4.76
C SER A 129 11.17 -3.71 -4.06
N GLN A 130 10.98 -2.46 -3.62
CA GLN A 130 12.00 -1.69 -2.90
C GLN A 130 11.39 -0.97 -1.71
N SER A 131 12.12 -0.95 -0.60
CA SER A 131 11.72 -0.20 0.59
C SER A 131 12.93 0.48 1.23
N LEU A 132 12.76 1.72 1.66
CA LEU A 132 13.74 2.45 2.45
C LEU A 132 13.43 2.33 3.95
N THR A 133 14.20 3.04 4.79
CA THR A 133 14.09 3.02 6.26
C THR A 133 12.64 3.13 6.74
N GLN A 134 12.21 2.14 7.55
CA GLN A 134 10.86 2.05 8.12
C GLN A 134 9.73 2.05 7.07
N GLY A 135 10.08 1.85 5.81
CA GLY A 135 9.09 1.72 4.73
C GLY A 135 8.55 0.29 4.62
N ALA A 136 7.37 0.16 4.06
CA ALA A 136 6.72 -1.11 3.76
C ALA A 136 6.29 -1.16 2.29
N ALA A 137 6.93 -2.00 1.47
CA ALA A 137 6.61 -2.22 0.07
C ALA A 137 6.14 -3.66 -0.15
N LEU A 138 4.87 -3.86 -0.44
CA LEU A 138 4.26 -5.17 -0.69
C LEU A 138 3.61 -5.20 -2.06
N GLY A 139 4.18 -5.96 -2.98
CA GLY A 139 3.69 -6.13 -4.34
C GLY A 139 4.84 -6.13 -5.36
N ARG A 140 4.58 -6.64 -6.56
CA ARG A 140 5.55 -6.56 -7.66
C ARG A 140 5.83 -5.07 -7.99
N LEU A 141 7.10 -4.69 -8.07
CA LEU A 141 7.52 -3.31 -8.36
C LEU A 141 7.00 -2.26 -7.33
N ALA A 142 6.50 -2.70 -6.16
CA ALA A 142 6.11 -1.77 -5.11
C ALA A 142 7.34 -1.00 -4.60
N ASN A 143 7.19 0.31 -4.38
CA ASN A 143 8.28 1.19 -3.94
C ASN A 143 7.83 2.06 -2.77
N ALA A 144 8.45 1.88 -1.60
CA ALA A 144 8.18 2.66 -0.41
C ALA A 144 9.43 3.47 0.00
N ALA A 145 9.33 4.78 0.02
CA ALA A 145 10.36 5.65 0.57
C ALA A 145 10.37 5.59 2.12
N VAL A 146 11.15 6.44 2.77
CA VAL A 146 11.28 6.48 4.24
C VAL A 146 9.92 6.68 4.90
N ASN A 147 9.56 5.78 5.84
CA ASN A 147 8.24 5.77 6.51
C ASN A 147 7.05 5.64 5.54
N GLY A 148 7.28 5.29 4.27
CA GLY A 148 6.23 5.13 3.28
C GLY A 148 5.60 3.74 3.33
N THR A 149 4.33 3.65 2.95
CA THR A 149 3.60 2.38 2.78
C THR A 149 3.12 2.25 1.34
N ALA A 150 3.65 1.28 0.60
CA ALA A 150 3.26 0.96 -0.77
C ALA A 150 2.72 -0.47 -0.83
N LEU A 151 1.42 -0.62 -1.02
CA LEU A 151 0.73 -1.91 -1.04
C LEU A 151 -0.01 -2.10 -2.37
N GLY A 152 0.48 -2.96 -3.22
CA GLY A 152 -0.09 -3.27 -4.54
C GLY A 152 0.99 -3.40 -5.61
N ASN A 153 0.61 -3.98 -6.76
CA ASN A 153 1.50 -4.01 -7.92
C ASN A 153 1.80 -2.58 -8.39
N GLU A 154 3.07 -2.24 -8.57
CA GLU A 154 3.53 -0.91 -9.01
C GLU A 154 3.09 0.26 -8.09
N ALA A 155 2.65 -0.05 -6.85
CA ALA A 155 2.33 0.99 -5.88
C ALA A 155 3.59 1.77 -5.49
N ALA A 156 3.50 3.11 -5.43
CA ALA A 156 4.64 3.97 -5.09
C ALA A 156 4.27 5.01 -4.03
N ALA A 157 4.97 4.96 -2.90
CA ALA A 157 4.78 5.87 -1.78
C ALA A 157 6.06 6.67 -1.50
N SER A 158 5.96 7.98 -1.52
CA SER A 158 7.00 8.91 -1.06
C SER A 158 7.17 8.86 0.47
N SER A 159 8.05 9.70 1.01
CA SER A 159 8.31 9.73 2.45
C SER A 159 7.05 10.03 3.25
N SER A 160 6.78 9.21 4.28
CA SER A 160 5.60 9.30 5.15
C SER A 160 4.26 9.25 4.39
N ALA A 161 4.25 8.73 3.16
CA ALA A 161 3.07 8.64 2.33
C ALA A 161 2.50 7.22 2.31
N THR A 162 1.23 7.09 1.93
CA THR A 162 0.53 5.82 1.80
C THR A 162 -0.01 5.65 0.39
N ALA A 163 0.41 4.59 -0.31
CA ALA A 163 -0.09 4.20 -1.61
C ALA A 163 -0.65 2.77 -1.54
N VAL A 164 -1.94 2.59 -1.72
CA VAL A 164 -2.62 1.28 -1.65
C VAL A 164 -3.45 1.05 -2.90
N GLY A 165 -3.10 0.05 -3.67
CA GLY A 165 -3.80 -0.32 -4.91
C GLY A 165 -2.83 -0.55 -6.07
N ASP A 166 -3.29 -1.23 -7.11
CA ASP A 166 -2.53 -1.43 -8.34
C ASP A 166 -2.24 -0.07 -9.01
N GLY A 167 -0.97 0.23 -9.21
CA GLY A 167 -0.52 1.50 -9.78
C GLY A 167 -0.81 2.75 -8.95
N ALA A 168 -1.18 2.62 -7.66
CA ALA A 168 -1.41 3.77 -6.77
C ALA A 168 -0.11 4.57 -6.56
N LYS A 169 -0.17 5.91 -6.63
CA LYS A 169 0.99 6.80 -6.57
C LYS A 169 0.79 7.95 -5.60
N ALA A 170 1.36 7.83 -4.40
CA ALA A 170 1.47 8.92 -3.43
C ALA A 170 2.84 9.59 -3.60
N LYS A 171 2.95 10.54 -4.54
CA LYS A 171 4.24 11.06 -5.03
C LYS A 171 4.87 12.12 -4.14
N SER A 172 4.17 12.60 -3.14
CA SER A 172 4.66 13.65 -2.24
C SER A 172 4.57 13.28 -0.79
N VAL A 173 5.29 14.03 0.06
CA VAL A 173 5.35 13.78 1.51
C VAL A 173 3.96 13.87 2.16
N SER A 174 3.69 12.94 3.07
CA SER A 174 2.44 12.87 3.85
C SER A 174 1.17 12.80 3.00
N SER A 175 1.27 12.27 1.78
CA SER A 175 0.14 12.08 0.88
C SER A 175 -0.48 10.69 0.99
N VAL A 176 -1.76 10.57 0.62
CA VAL A 176 -2.52 9.32 0.68
C VAL A 176 -3.16 9.04 -0.68
N ALA A 177 -2.77 7.95 -1.35
CA ALA A 177 -3.35 7.48 -2.59
C ALA A 177 -3.90 6.06 -2.40
N ILE A 178 -5.22 5.88 -2.40
CA ILE A 178 -5.87 4.59 -2.18
C ILE A 178 -6.84 4.29 -3.33
N GLY A 179 -6.58 3.21 -4.04
CA GLY A 179 -7.37 2.77 -5.19
C GLY A 179 -6.49 2.50 -6.41
N LYS A 180 -7.01 1.73 -7.36
CA LYS A 180 -6.30 1.46 -8.60
C LYS A 180 -5.99 2.78 -9.33
N SER A 181 -4.72 3.01 -9.66
CA SER A 181 -4.25 4.22 -10.33
C SER A 181 -4.57 5.55 -9.61
N ALA A 182 -4.93 5.51 -8.32
CA ALA A 182 -5.09 6.72 -7.53
C ALA A 182 -3.77 7.50 -7.47
N THR A 183 -3.81 8.83 -7.64
CA THR A 183 -2.58 9.63 -7.76
C THR A 183 -2.65 10.91 -6.93
N VAL A 184 -1.62 11.14 -6.12
CA VAL A 184 -1.41 12.41 -5.42
C VAL A 184 -0.06 12.99 -5.85
N GLU A 185 -0.06 14.20 -6.38
CA GLU A 185 1.14 14.86 -6.91
C GLU A 185 1.81 15.81 -5.91
N ARG A 186 1.08 16.34 -4.92
CA ARG A 186 1.53 17.33 -3.96
C ARG A 186 1.34 16.89 -2.51
N GLU A 187 2.02 17.60 -1.61
CA GLU A 187 2.05 17.32 -0.17
C GLU A 187 0.66 17.35 0.47
N LYS A 188 0.47 16.46 1.45
CA LYS A 188 -0.73 16.36 2.26
C LYS A 188 -2.02 16.17 1.46
N GLY A 189 -1.92 15.83 0.17
CA GLY A 189 -3.06 15.51 -0.66
C GLY A 189 -3.63 14.13 -0.31
N ILE A 190 -4.93 13.96 -0.56
CA ILE A 190 -5.64 12.69 -0.40
C ILE A 190 -6.36 12.36 -1.71
N ALA A 191 -6.12 11.17 -2.26
CA ALA A 191 -6.84 10.62 -3.42
C ALA A 191 -7.33 9.22 -3.06
N ILE A 192 -8.65 9.03 -2.98
CA ILE A 192 -9.27 7.75 -2.64
C ILE A 192 -10.32 7.39 -3.68
N GLY A 193 -10.10 6.29 -4.39
CA GLY A 193 -10.97 5.79 -5.45
C GLY A 193 -10.16 5.39 -6.69
N GLU A 194 -10.74 4.58 -7.58
CA GLU A 194 -10.09 4.26 -8.85
C GLU A 194 -9.88 5.54 -9.67
N ALA A 195 -8.65 5.77 -10.10
CA ALA A 195 -8.23 6.96 -10.87
C ALA A 195 -8.53 8.32 -10.18
N ALA A 196 -8.77 8.34 -8.86
CA ALA A 196 -8.89 9.59 -8.10
C ALA A 196 -7.56 10.36 -8.16
N THR A 197 -7.61 11.68 -8.37
CA THR A 197 -6.41 12.48 -8.59
C THR A 197 -6.42 13.81 -7.81
N ALA A 198 -5.36 14.02 -7.00
CA ALA A 198 -4.98 15.34 -6.48
C ALA A 198 -3.78 15.82 -7.29
N THR A 199 -3.94 16.88 -8.10
CA THR A 199 -3.00 17.26 -9.17
C THR A 199 -1.80 18.07 -8.69
N THR A 200 -0.93 18.46 -9.62
CA THR A 200 0.31 19.22 -9.35
C THR A 200 0.09 20.61 -8.76
N ASN A 201 -1.11 21.16 -8.81
CA ASN A 201 -1.44 22.47 -8.27
C ASN A 201 -2.19 22.39 -6.92
N SER A 202 -2.28 21.21 -6.30
CA SER A 202 -3.25 20.91 -5.26
C SER A 202 -2.65 20.48 -3.91
N THR A 203 -1.86 21.33 -3.26
CA THR A 203 -1.45 21.09 -1.85
C THR A 203 -2.68 21.03 -0.95
N ASN A 204 -2.72 20.09 0.01
CA ASN A 204 -3.84 19.84 0.92
C ASN A 204 -5.17 19.48 0.20
N ALA A 205 -5.14 19.04 -1.04
CA ALA A 205 -6.36 18.73 -1.79
C ALA A 205 -6.95 17.37 -1.40
N ILE A 206 -8.26 17.27 -1.43
CA ILE A 206 -9.01 16.04 -1.16
C ILE A 206 -9.77 15.62 -2.41
N SER A 207 -9.51 14.41 -2.91
CA SER A 207 -10.17 13.81 -4.06
C SER A 207 -10.68 12.43 -3.70
N ILE A 208 -11.99 12.27 -3.49
CA ILE A 208 -12.59 11.00 -3.06
C ILE A 208 -13.72 10.59 -4.01
N GLY A 209 -13.56 9.45 -4.66
CA GLY A 209 -14.50 8.90 -5.62
C GLY A 209 -13.82 8.45 -6.90
N VAL A 210 -14.50 7.60 -7.67
CA VAL A 210 -13.97 7.13 -8.96
C VAL A 210 -13.79 8.33 -9.90
N SER A 211 -12.59 8.48 -10.47
CA SER A 211 -12.24 9.57 -11.39
C SER A 211 -12.48 10.99 -10.84
N SER A 212 -12.54 11.15 -9.52
CA SER A 212 -12.60 12.48 -8.91
C SER A 212 -11.28 13.24 -9.12
N VAL A 213 -11.36 14.57 -9.24
CA VAL A 213 -10.18 15.41 -9.48
C VAL A 213 -10.20 16.67 -8.62
N SER A 214 -9.18 16.85 -7.79
CA SER A 214 -8.92 18.09 -7.06
C SER A 214 -7.69 18.77 -7.67
N ASN A 215 -7.87 19.95 -8.27
CA ASN A 215 -6.83 20.65 -9.04
C ASN A 215 -6.33 21.95 -8.37
N GLY A 216 -7.01 22.44 -7.36
CA GLY A 216 -6.62 23.64 -6.61
C GLY A 216 -6.05 23.32 -5.23
N THR A 217 -5.22 24.20 -4.68
CA THR A 217 -4.80 24.15 -3.29
C THR A 217 -6.02 24.22 -2.39
N ASN A 218 -6.05 23.40 -1.34
CA ASN A 218 -7.18 23.23 -0.40
C ASN A 218 -8.50 22.82 -1.08
N SER A 219 -8.49 22.41 -2.34
CA SER A 219 -9.72 22.02 -3.04
C SER A 219 -10.24 20.66 -2.54
N THR A 220 -11.55 20.51 -2.56
CA THR A 220 -12.23 19.27 -2.17
C THR A 220 -13.12 18.79 -3.31
N ALA A 221 -12.93 17.56 -3.76
CA ALA A 221 -13.76 16.88 -4.74
C ALA A 221 -14.21 15.51 -4.21
N ILE A 222 -15.48 15.36 -3.88
CA ILE A 222 -16.03 14.12 -3.33
C ILE A 222 -17.22 13.65 -4.15
N GLY A 223 -17.08 12.50 -4.79
CA GLY A 223 -18.09 11.88 -5.66
C GLY A 223 -17.48 11.37 -6.95
N THR A 224 -18.16 10.47 -7.63
CA THR A 224 -17.72 9.99 -8.95
C THR A 224 -17.66 11.18 -9.92
N ASN A 225 -16.53 11.34 -10.62
CA ASN A 225 -16.23 12.45 -11.53
C ASN A 225 -16.34 13.86 -10.91
N ALA A 226 -16.38 14.00 -9.58
CA ALA A 226 -16.40 15.31 -8.92
C ALA A 226 -15.14 16.10 -9.25
N ARG A 227 -15.24 17.42 -9.43
CA ARG A 227 -14.13 18.31 -9.79
C ARG A 227 -14.05 19.55 -8.92
N GLY A 228 -12.98 19.66 -8.11
CA GLY A 228 -12.56 20.89 -7.43
C GLY A 228 -11.46 21.56 -8.27
N GLY A 229 -11.84 22.52 -9.12
CA GLY A 229 -10.98 23.02 -10.18
C GLY A 229 -9.91 24.03 -9.75
N TYR A 230 -10.18 24.79 -8.70
CA TYR A 230 -9.33 25.91 -8.26
C TYR A 230 -9.16 25.95 -6.74
N VAL A 231 -8.38 26.92 -6.26
CA VAL A 231 -8.08 27.14 -4.85
C VAL A 231 -9.36 27.29 -4.02
N ASP A 232 -9.41 26.62 -2.89
CA ASP A 232 -10.50 26.65 -1.92
C ASP A 232 -11.88 26.22 -2.48
N SER A 233 -11.90 25.56 -3.64
CA SER A 233 -13.15 25.08 -4.25
C SER A 233 -13.66 23.80 -3.60
N VAL A 234 -14.98 23.63 -3.55
CA VAL A 234 -15.67 22.47 -2.99
C VAL A 234 -16.66 21.88 -4.00
N ALA A 235 -16.42 20.66 -4.46
CA ALA A 235 -17.34 19.90 -5.31
C ALA A 235 -17.76 18.62 -4.58
N LEU A 236 -19.06 18.52 -4.26
CA LEU A 236 -19.60 17.39 -3.51
C LEU A 236 -20.81 16.78 -4.22
N GLY A 237 -20.65 15.61 -4.78
CA GLY A 237 -21.68 14.86 -5.51
C GLY A 237 -21.16 14.28 -6.82
N THR A 238 -21.87 13.30 -7.37
CA THR A 238 -21.55 12.74 -8.69
C THR A 238 -21.61 13.84 -9.76
N ASP A 239 -20.55 13.96 -10.56
CA ASP A 239 -20.42 14.97 -11.63
C ASP A 239 -20.52 16.42 -11.11
N ALA A 240 -20.35 16.67 -9.80
CA ALA A 240 -20.30 18.03 -9.27
C ALA A 240 -19.01 18.74 -9.76
N ASN A 241 -19.14 20.00 -10.18
CA ASN A 241 -18.04 20.76 -10.77
C ASN A 241 -17.95 22.18 -10.19
N ALA A 242 -16.98 22.41 -9.31
CA ALA A 242 -16.61 23.71 -8.79
C ALA A 242 -15.38 24.21 -9.56
N SER A 243 -15.59 24.98 -10.62
CA SER A 243 -14.57 25.29 -11.63
C SER A 243 -13.94 26.66 -11.51
N ASN A 244 -14.05 27.32 -10.34
CA ASN A 244 -13.42 28.60 -10.08
C ASN A 244 -12.98 28.74 -8.61
N PHE A 245 -12.29 29.83 -8.27
CA PHE A 245 -11.81 30.14 -6.91
C PHE A 245 -12.98 30.22 -5.93
N GLU A 246 -12.82 29.59 -4.77
CA GLU A 246 -13.78 29.61 -3.67
C GLU A 246 -15.19 29.13 -4.07
N ALA A 247 -15.30 28.45 -5.22
CA ALA A 247 -16.57 27.97 -5.75
C ALA A 247 -17.08 26.76 -4.94
N ILE A 248 -18.37 26.76 -4.62
CA ILE A 248 -19.04 25.63 -3.97
C ILE A 248 -20.08 25.03 -4.93
N ALA A 249 -19.95 23.74 -5.24
CA ALA A 249 -20.87 22.97 -6.05
C ALA A 249 -21.30 21.70 -5.30
N ILE A 250 -22.49 21.65 -4.76
CA ILE A 250 -23.00 20.53 -3.96
C ILE A 250 -24.27 19.97 -4.59
N GLY A 251 -24.24 18.69 -4.95
CA GLY A 251 -25.34 17.96 -5.57
C GLY A 251 -24.92 17.26 -6.85
N LYS A 252 -25.72 16.27 -7.26
CA LYS A 252 -25.46 15.56 -8.53
C LYS A 252 -25.48 16.54 -9.70
N SER A 253 -24.43 16.56 -10.49
CA SER A 253 -24.28 17.43 -11.66
C SER A 253 -24.48 18.93 -11.35
N SER A 254 -24.21 19.35 -10.11
CA SER A 254 -24.16 20.78 -9.78
C SER A 254 -22.93 21.42 -10.44
N VAL A 255 -23.06 22.61 -10.93
CA VAL A 255 -21.99 23.34 -11.60
C VAL A 255 -21.86 24.75 -11.02
N ASN A 256 -20.66 25.13 -10.62
CA ASN A 256 -20.33 26.48 -10.23
C ASN A 256 -19.09 26.95 -11.00
N GLY A 257 -19.32 27.80 -12.01
CA GLY A 257 -18.26 28.44 -12.78
C GLY A 257 -17.83 29.80 -12.25
N ALA A 258 -18.47 30.32 -11.21
CA ALA A 258 -18.25 31.65 -10.69
C ALA A 258 -17.26 31.70 -9.54
N ILE A 259 -16.53 32.80 -9.38
CA ILE A 259 -15.72 33.07 -8.20
C ILE A 259 -16.64 33.28 -7.00
N SER A 260 -16.32 32.62 -5.86
CA SER A 260 -17.03 32.73 -4.59
C SER A 260 -18.54 32.45 -4.70
N GLY A 261 -18.98 31.73 -5.75
CA GLY A 261 -20.37 31.35 -5.93
C GLY A 261 -20.76 30.11 -5.09
N THR A 262 -22.07 29.93 -4.86
CA THR A 262 -22.61 28.79 -4.11
C THR A 262 -23.74 28.11 -4.88
N ALA A 263 -23.49 26.95 -5.46
CA ALA A 263 -24.47 26.12 -6.17
C ALA A 263 -24.83 24.88 -5.36
N ILE A 264 -26.06 24.78 -4.84
CA ILE A 264 -26.49 23.65 -4.01
C ILE A 264 -27.78 23.06 -4.57
N GLY A 265 -27.75 21.80 -4.95
CA GLY A 265 -28.90 21.07 -5.47
C GLY A 265 -28.54 20.27 -6.72
N THR A 266 -29.34 19.26 -7.04
CA THR A 266 -29.18 18.50 -8.29
C THR A 266 -29.28 19.43 -9.48
N ARG A 267 -28.25 19.47 -10.32
CA ARG A 267 -28.17 20.37 -11.49
C ARG A 267 -28.31 21.86 -11.16
N ALA A 268 -28.07 22.29 -9.92
CA ALA A 268 -27.91 23.71 -9.64
C ALA A 268 -26.75 24.27 -10.46
N ASN A 269 -26.92 25.44 -11.08
CA ASN A 269 -25.93 25.98 -12.02
C ASN A 269 -25.68 27.47 -11.83
N ILE A 270 -24.39 27.82 -11.70
CA ILE A 270 -23.93 29.21 -11.72
C ILE A 270 -22.96 29.39 -12.86
N GLY A 271 -23.23 30.29 -13.77
CA GLY A 271 -22.39 30.61 -14.91
C GLY A 271 -21.10 31.32 -14.51
N GLY A 272 -20.04 31.23 -15.35
CA GLY A 272 -18.70 31.69 -15.05
C GLY A 272 -18.51 33.17 -14.70
N TRP A 273 -19.47 34.03 -15.10
CA TRP A 273 -19.43 35.47 -14.89
C TRP A 273 -20.39 35.96 -13.79
N ALA A 274 -20.85 35.08 -12.95
CA ALA A 274 -21.80 35.38 -11.87
C ALA A 274 -21.11 35.35 -10.49
N GLY A 275 -20.10 36.15 -10.26
CA GLY A 275 -19.37 36.20 -9.00
C GLY A 275 -20.27 36.43 -7.78
N ASN A 276 -19.97 35.81 -6.64
CA ASN A 276 -20.75 35.88 -5.41
C ASN A 276 -22.21 35.45 -5.52
N ALA A 277 -22.57 34.70 -6.57
CA ALA A 277 -23.95 34.30 -6.81
C ALA A 277 -24.35 33.08 -5.97
N ILE A 278 -25.66 32.94 -5.74
CA ILE A 278 -26.23 31.81 -5.00
C ILE A 278 -27.30 31.12 -5.83
N ALA A 279 -27.14 29.82 -6.08
CA ALA A 279 -28.16 28.97 -6.73
C ALA A 279 -28.47 27.78 -5.80
N ILE A 280 -29.66 27.79 -5.18
CA ILE A 280 -30.07 26.74 -4.24
C ILE A 280 -31.38 26.11 -4.68
N GLY A 281 -31.36 24.81 -4.95
CA GLY A 281 -32.52 24.04 -5.39
C GLY A 281 -32.22 23.21 -6.62
N THR A 282 -33.04 22.19 -6.87
CA THR A 282 -32.88 21.37 -8.08
C THR A 282 -33.12 22.24 -9.31
N GLY A 283 -32.13 22.31 -10.21
CA GLY A 283 -32.21 23.11 -11.43
C GLY A 283 -32.17 24.62 -11.20
N ALA A 284 -31.94 25.11 -9.98
CA ALA A 284 -31.77 26.55 -9.73
C ALA A 284 -30.57 27.07 -10.55
N THR A 285 -30.78 28.19 -11.26
CA THR A 285 -29.79 28.68 -12.22
C THR A 285 -29.55 30.18 -12.09
N VAL A 286 -28.28 30.56 -11.97
CA VAL A 286 -27.84 31.94 -12.16
C VAL A 286 -27.06 32.00 -13.47
N ASN A 287 -27.59 32.72 -14.46
CA ASN A 287 -26.96 32.85 -15.77
C ASN A 287 -25.89 33.94 -15.72
N GLY A 288 -24.65 33.55 -15.97
CA GLY A 288 -23.51 34.45 -16.18
C GLY A 288 -22.88 34.15 -17.53
N ALA A 289 -23.61 34.35 -18.64
CA ALA A 289 -23.28 33.72 -19.92
C ALA A 289 -22.31 34.52 -20.82
N SER A 290 -21.95 35.77 -20.52
CA SER A 290 -21.01 36.54 -21.37
C SER A 290 -20.33 37.70 -20.64
N SER A 291 -19.23 38.22 -21.20
CA SER A 291 -18.41 39.28 -20.68
C SER A 291 -19.20 40.52 -20.26
N GLY A 292 -19.27 40.78 -18.98
CA GLY A 292 -19.95 41.93 -18.38
C GLY A 292 -20.97 41.53 -17.33
N SER A 293 -20.56 41.56 -16.05
CA SER A 293 -21.36 41.58 -14.80
C SER A 293 -22.75 40.92 -14.74
N GLN A 294 -23.04 39.96 -15.60
CA GLN A 294 -24.36 39.35 -15.63
C GLN A 294 -24.44 38.22 -14.60
N GLY A 295 -25.26 38.43 -13.61
CA GLY A 295 -25.51 37.48 -12.52
C GLY A 295 -24.66 37.66 -11.27
N ASN A 296 -23.77 38.67 -11.22
CA ASN A 296 -23.05 38.98 -9.98
C ASN A 296 -24.02 39.27 -8.84
N ASN A 297 -23.71 38.75 -7.65
CA ASN A 297 -24.56 38.90 -6.45
C ASN A 297 -26.01 38.46 -6.63
N ALA A 298 -26.35 37.67 -7.65
CA ALA A 298 -27.71 37.21 -7.89
C ALA A 298 -28.05 35.97 -7.07
N ILE A 299 -29.33 35.86 -6.69
CA ILE A 299 -29.82 34.74 -5.88
C ILE A 299 -30.95 34.03 -6.62
N ALA A 300 -30.79 32.76 -6.97
CA ALA A 300 -31.83 31.89 -7.48
C ALA A 300 -32.11 30.79 -6.44
N MET A 301 -33.25 30.85 -5.77
CA MET A 301 -33.60 29.89 -4.71
C MET A 301 -34.93 29.24 -4.95
N GLY A 302 -34.96 27.94 -5.16
CA GLY A 302 -36.16 27.16 -5.42
C GLY A 302 -35.98 26.19 -6.60
N PHE A 303 -36.96 25.29 -6.79
CA PHE A 303 -36.96 24.37 -7.92
C PHE A 303 -37.04 25.15 -9.24
N ASN A 304 -36.07 24.99 -10.13
CA ASN A 304 -35.95 25.69 -11.40
C ASN A 304 -36.04 27.23 -11.29
N ALA A 305 -35.70 27.82 -10.14
CA ALA A 305 -35.58 29.27 -10.03
C ALA A 305 -34.47 29.80 -10.93
N THR A 306 -34.65 30.91 -11.61
CA THR A 306 -33.68 31.43 -12.59
C THR A 306 -33.45 32.93 -12.45
N THR A 307 -32.19 33.36 -12.44
CA THR A 307 -31.84 34.78 -12.55
C THR A 307 -30.95 35.03 -13.77
N THR A 308 -31.09 36.18 -14.41
CA THR A 308 -30.28 36.57 -15.58
C THR A 308 -29.59 37.92 -15.41
N GLY A 309 -29.84 38.65 -14.33
CA GLY A 309 -29.32 39.98 -14.10
C GLY A 309 -28.46 40.06 -12.85
N GLU A 310 -27.61 41.09 -12.77
CA GLU A 310 -26.84 41.47 -11.62
C GLU A 310 -27.75 41.96 -10.47
N ASN A 311 -27.41 41.57 -9.22
CA ASN A 311 -28.17 41.96 -8.03
C ASN A 311 -29.67 41.54 -8.05
N THR A 312 -30.02 40.48 -8.81
CA THR A 312 -31.39 40.01 -8.92
C THR A 312 -31.70 38.87 -7.96
N ILE A 313 -32.91 38.79 -7.46
CA ILE A 313 -33.37 37.72 -6.57
C ILE A 313 -34.60 37.04 -7.16
N ALA A 314 -34.51 35.73 -7.42
CA ALA A 314 -35.62 34.86 -7.79
C ALA A 314 -35.80 33.82 -6.69
N MET A 315 -36.87 33.90 -5.92
CA MET A 315 -37.17 33.02 -4.82
C MET A 315 -38.53 32.34 -4.99
N GLY A 316 -38.55 31.02 -4.97
CA GLY A 316 -39.74 30.20 -5.16
C GLY A 316 -39.63 29.25 -6.35
N MET A 317 -40.55 28.30 -6.45
CA MET A 317 -40.59 27.33 -7.54
C MET A 317 -40.78 28.07 -8.88
N THR A 318 -39.90 27.83 -9.84
CA THR A 318 -39.87 28.42 -11.18
C THR A 318 -39.84 29.96 -11.22
N ALA A 319 -39.52 30.60 -10.09
CA ALA A 319 -39.35 32.04 -10.02
C ALA A 319 -38.28 32.52 -11.03
N LYS A 320 -38.56 33.68 -11.68
CA LYS A 320 -37.61 34.28 -12.63
C LYS A 320 -37.37 35.72 -12.28
N ALA A 321 -36.09 36.12 -12.26
CA ALA A 321 -35.68 37.52 -12.12
C ALA A 321 -34.73 37.85 -13.26
N ASN A 322 -35.16 38.72 -14.14
CA ASN A 322 -34.38 39.18 -15.28
C ASN A 322 -33.99 40.64 -15.05
N LYS A 323 -32.80 41.04 -15.53
CA LYS A 323 -32.44 42.43 -15.59
C LYS A 323 -33.38 43.08 -16.63
N GLU A 324 -34.33 43.90 -16.20
CA GLU A 324 -34.95 44.83 -17.10
C GLU A 324 -33.96 45.93 -17.45
N SER A 325 -33.73 46.13 -18.74
CA SER A 325 -33.05 47.32 -19.23
C SER A 325 -33.95 48.51 -18.94
N SER A 326 -33.68 49.24 -17.87
CA SER A 326 -34.23 50.57 -17.64
C SER A 326 -33.44 51.59 -18.41
#